data_11558c4a4d1936a09be211e9b81a7b7a
#
_entry.id   11558c4a4d1936a09be211e9b81a7b7a
#
_cell.length_a   1.000
_cell.length_b   1.000
_cell.length_c   1.000
_cell.angle_alpha   90.00
_cell.angle_beta   90.00
_cell.angle_gamma   90.00
#
_symmetry.space_group_name_H-M   'P 1'
#
loop_
_entity.id
_entity.type
_entity.pdbx_description
1 polymer ?
#
loop_
_entity_poly.entity_id
_entity_poly.type
_entity_poly.pdbx_seq_one_letter_code
_entity_poly.pdbx_strand_id
1 'polypeptide(L)'
;MVGCAVFSVPCRMSVLDCLPCPRDAAVELGRFVLLDDVPGNGETWFLARCFEYLRREGYEGVVSFSDPMPRTDATGRIVFKGHLGGIYQSSNAVYAGRASARTQWLLPDGSVFSERAMSKVRGRERGWRYSVDQLVAHGAPQPSVDDLAAWLREVKPLVLRPFRHAGNHKYLFGLTKPVKRRLPASLPYPKLDLPTL
;
A
#
# COMPACT_ATOMS: atom_id res chain seq x y z
N MET A 1 -19.51 -12.39 -5.06
CA MET A 1 -18.46 -11.42 -5.46
C MET A 1 -17.14 -12.18 -5.44
N VAL A 2 -16.40 -12.19 -6.55
CA VAL A 2 -15.15 -12.97 -6.69
C VAL A 2 -13.88 -12.09 -6.67
N GLY A 3 -14.03 -10.78 -6.61
CA GLY A 3 -12.89 -9.86 -6.54
C GLY A 3 -13.30 -8.41 -6.33
N CYS A 4 -12.31 -7.57 -5.99
CA CYS A 4 -12.47 -6.14 -5.76
C CYS A 4 -11.23 -5.38 -6.20
N ALA A 5 -11.41 -4.24 -6.87
CA ALA A 5 -10.38 -3.25 -7.14
C ALA A 5 -10.83 -1.89 -6.57
N VAL A 6 -9.97 -1.26 -5.76
CA VAL A 6 -10.27 0.03 -5.14
C VAL A 6 -9.34 1.08 -5.71
N PHE A 7 -9.91 2.04 -6.41
CA PHE A 7 -9.24 3.22 -6.92
C PHE A 7 -9.65 4.42 -6.07
N SER A 8 -8.69 5.23 -5.67
CA SER A 8 -8.95 6.37 -4.78
C SER A 8 -7.96 7.51 -5.00
N VAL A 9 -8.33 8.67 -4.52
CA VAL A 9 -7.39 9.77 -4.34
C VAL A 9 -6.45 9.41 -3.18
N PRO A 10 -5.12 9.44 -3.37
CA PRO A 10 -4.19 9.10 -2.30
C PRO A 10 -4.22 10.13 -1.17
N CYS A 11 -3.93 9.70 0.06
CA CYS A 11 -3.87 10.61 1.22
C CYS A 11 -2.86 11.77 1.03
N ARG A 12 -1.84 11.57 0.20
CA ARG A 12 -0.88 12.59 -0.19
C ARG A 12 -0.94 12.78 -1.70
N MET A 13 -1.47 13.91 -2.16
CA MET A 13 -1.64 14.21 -3.58
C MET A 13 -0.34 14.15 -4.40
N SER A 14 0.81 14.45 -3.79
CA SER A 14 2.11 14.36 -4.47
C SER A 14 2.50 12.95 -4.93
N VAL A 15 1.77 11.92 -4.50
CA VAL A 15 1.92 10.56 -5.03
C VAL A 15 1.58 10.50 -6.52
N LEU A 16 0.67 11.36 -6.98
CA LEU A 16 0.21 11.42 -8.38
C LEU A 16 1.17 12.18 -9.31
N ASP A 17 2.14 12.94 -8.77
CA ASP A 17 3.08 13.75 -9.55
C ASP A 17 4.03 12.92 -10.45
N CYS A 18 4.07 11.61 -10.22
CA CYS A 18 4.81 10.70 -11.08
C CYS A 18 4.08 10.37 -12.41
N LEU A 19 2.83 10.80 -12.56
CA LEU A 19 2.04 10.60 -13.77
C LEU A 19 2.04 11.88 -14.62
N PRO A 20 2.20 11.78 -15.94
CA PRO A 20 2.23 12.95 -16.83
C PRO A 20 0.81 13.40 -17.23
N CYS A 21 -0.08 13.57 -16.25
CA CYS A 21 -1.43 14.08 -16.40
C CYS A 21 -1.81 14.93 -15.18
N PRO A 22 -2.89 15.73 -15.23
CA PRO A 22 -3.39 16.47 -14.09
C PRO A 22 -3.73 15.54 -12.91
N ARG A 23 -3.54 16.03 -11.67
CA ARG A 23 -3.80 15.22 -10.46
C ARG A 23 -5.26 14.79 -10.33
N ASP A 24 -6.20 15.61 -10.78
CA ASP A 24 -7.64 15.32 -10.81
C ASP A 24 -8.03 14.27 -11.87
N ALA A 25 -7.17 14.07 -12.87
CA ALA A 25 -7.31 13.00 -13.86
C ALA A 25 -6.49 11.73 -13.50
N ALA A 26 -6.01 11.62 -12.26
CA ALA A 26 -5.18 10.51 -11.81
C ALA A 26 -5.70 9.90 -10.49
N VAL A 27 -5.51 8.59 -10.33
CA VAL A 27 -5.90 7.84 -9.12
C VAL A 27 -4.83 6.84 -8.70
N GLU A 28 -4.90 6.41 -7.45
CA GLU A 28 -4.13 5.30 -6.91
C GLU A 28 -4.98 4.02 -6.90
N LEU A 29 -4.46 2.93 -7.46
CA LEU A 29 -4.98 1.58 -7.23
C LEU A 29 -4.43 1.09 -5.88
N GLY A 30 -5.21 1.30 -4.82
CA GLY A 30 -4.81 0.99 -3.44
C GLY A 30 -5.10 -0.43 -3.01
N ARG A 31 -6.04 -1.12 -3.66
CA ARG A 31 -6.39 -2.52 -3.37
C ARG A 31 -6.78 -3.23 -4.66
N PHE A 32 -6.28 -4.44 -4.80
CA PHE A 32 -6.67 -5.37 -5.84
C PHE A 32 -6.67 -6.77 -5.25
N VAL A 33 -7.82 -7.43 -5.28
CA VAL A 33 -8.00 -8.77 -4.72
C VAL A 33 -8.93 -9.56 -5.63
N LEU A 34 -8.54 -10.77 -5.99
CA LEU A 34 -9.40 -11.80 -6.56
C LEU A 34 -9.31 -13.06 -5.71
N LEU A 35 -10.36 -13.88 -5.74
CA LEU A 35 -10.36 -15.21 -5.13
C LEU A 35 -9.50 -16.17 -5.97
N ASP A 36 -8.90 -17.16 -5.31
CA ASP A 36 -7.95 -18.09 -5.93
C ASP A 36 -8.59 -19.02 -6.98
N ASP A 37 -9.91 -19.20 -6.94
CA ASP A 37 -10.68 -19.98 -7.91
C ASP A 37 -10.97 -19.25 -9.23
N VAL A 38 -10.57 -17.97 -9.34
CA VAL A 38 -10.67 -17.25 -10.62
C VAL A 38 -9.53 -17.72 -11.56
N PRO A 39 -9.85 -18.06 -12.85
CA PRO A 39 -8.85 -18.51 -13.81
C PRO A 39 -7.63 -17.56 -13.93
N GLY A 40 -6.46 -18.11 -14.25
CA GLY A 40 -5.18 -17.42 -14.19
C GLY A 40 -5.02 -16.13 -15.01
N ASN A 41 -5.88 -15.85 -15.98
CA ASN A 41 -5.92 -14.57 -16.72
C ASN A 41 -6.99 -13.59 -16.18
N GLY A 42 -7.78 -14.00 -15.17
CA GLY A 42 -8.88 -13.21 -14.61
C GLY A 42 -8.40 -11.89 -14.02
N GLU A 43 -7.23 -11.87 -13.39
CA GLU A 43 -6.68 -10.65 -12.80
C GLU A 43 -6.39 -9.58 -13.86
N THR A 44 -5.68 -9.94 -14.94
CA THR A 44 -5.33 -9.00 -16.02
C THR A 44 -6.57 -8.55 -16.78
N TRP A 45 -7.53 -9.46 -17.00
CA TRP A 45 -8.81 -9.16 -17.61
C TRP A 45 -9.62 -8.16 -16.76
N PHE A 46 -9.72 -8.42 -15.45
CA PHE A 46 -10.48 -7.56 -14.54
C PHE A 46 -9.82 -6.16 -14.44
N LEU A 47 -8.50 -6.11 -14.32
CA LEU A 47 -7.79 -4.84 -14.28
C LEU A 47 -7.98 -4.02 -15.56
N ALA A 48 -7.97 -4.69 -16.74
CA ALA A 48 -8.24 -4.03 -18.01
C ALA A 48 -9.66 -3.43 -18.07
N ARG A 49 -10.67 -4.13 -17.54
CA ARG A 49 -12.06 -3.61 -17.46
C ARG A 49 -12.15 -2.42 -16.52
N CYS A 50 -11.47 -2.46 -15.37
CA CYS A 50 -11.39 -1.32 -14.47
C CYS A 50 -10.78 -0.09 -15.15
N PHE A 51 -9.69 -0.27 -15.90
CA PHE A 51 -9.04 0.82 -16.63
C PHE A 51 -9.93 1.38 -17.76
N GLU A 52 -10.71 0.53 -18.41
CA GLU A 52 -11.68 0.96 -19.41
C GLU A 52 -12.79 1.83 -18.81
N TYR A 53 -13.30 1.43 -17.64
CA TYR A 53 -14.25 2.21 -16.86
C TYR A 53 -13.66 3.56 -16.45
N LEU A 54 -12.50 3.57 -15.80
CA LEU A 54 -11.82 4.80 -15.37
C LEU A 54 -11.62 5.78 -16.55
N ARG A 55 -11.22 5.27 -17.71
CA ARG A 55 -11.05 6.10 -18.90
C ARG A 55 -12.36 6.76 -19.35
N ARG A 56 -13.50 6.06 -19.25
CA ARG A 56 -14.83 6.62 -19.54
C ARG A 56 -15.21 7.71 -18.55
N GLU A 57 -14.80 7.56 -17.29
CA GLU A 57 -14.99 8.56 -16.23
C GLU A 57 -13.99 9.74 -16.32
N GLY A 58 -13.15 9.78 -17.34
CA GLY A 58 -12.23 10.89 -17.57
C GLY A 58 -10.84 10.75 -16.93
N TYR A 59 -10.54 9.63 -16.25
CA TYR A 59 -9.21 9.41 -15.70
C TYR A 59 -8.21 9.03 -16.80
N GLU A 60 -6.99 9.55 -16.66
CA GLU A 60 -5.93 9.38 -17.65
C GLU A 60 -4.73 8.57 -17.13
N GLY A 61 -4.55 8.49 -15.81
CA GLY A 61 -3.42 7.82 -15.21
C GLY A 61 -3.74 7.08 -13.92
N VAL A 62 -3.03 5.98 -13.68
CA VAL A 62 -3.11 5.20 -12.44
C VAL A 62 -1.71 4.93 -11.93
N VAL A 63 -1.50 5.16 -10.63
CA VAL A 63 -0.32 4.67 -9.90
C VAL A 63 -0.71 3.53 -8.99
N SER A 64 0.15 2.55 -8.85
CA SER A 64 -0.01 1.47 -7.87
C SER A 64 1.32 1.12 -7.22
N PHE A 65 1.23 0.49 -6.06
CA PHE A 65 2.39 0.08 -5.28
C PHE A 65 2.30 -1.38 -4.89
N SER A 66 3.44 -2.07 -4.88
CA SER A 66 3.56 -3.38 -4.28
C SER A 66 4.55 -3.34 -3.12
N ASP A 67 4.23 -4.04 -2.05
CA ASP A 67 5.07 -4.15 -0.87
C ASP A 67 5.95 -5.41 -0.96
N PRO A 68 7.26 -5.29 -1.21
CA PRO A 68 8.13 -6.45 -1.35
C PRO A 68 8.64 -7.01 -0.03
N MET A 69 8.36 -6.34 1.10
CA MET A 69 9.01 -6.65 2.37
C MET A 69 8.22 -7.70 3.17
N PRO A 70 8.75 -8.92 3.35
CA PRO A 70 8.10 -9.92 4.19
C PRO A 70 8.03 -9.45 5.64
N ARG A 71 6.97 -9.85 6.34
CA ARG A 71 6.77 -9.54 7.77
C ARG A 71 6.48 -10.80 8.54
N THR A 72 7.00 -10.84 9.75
CA THR A 72 6.76 -11.92 10.72
C THR A 72 6.02 -11.38 11.93
N ASP A 73 5.28 -12.24 12.61
CA ASP A 73 4.76 -11.97 13.94
C ASP A 73 5.87 -12.07 15.01
N ALA A 74 5.52 -11.88 16.27
CA ALA A 74 6.45 -11.95 17.40
C ALA A 74 7.05 -13.36 17.61
N THR A 75 6.44 -14.41 17.05
CA THR A 75 6.93 -15.80 17.12
C THR A 75 7.90 -16.14 15.99
N GLY A 76 8.09 -15.24 15.03
CA GLY A 76 8.90 -15.45 13.83
C GLY A 76 8.15 -16.07 12.65
N ARG A 77 6.85 -16.37 12.79
CA ARG A 77 6.03 -16.91 11.69
C ARG A 77 5.78 -15.83 10.64
N ILE A 78 5.96 -16.15 9.37
CA ILE A 78 5.67 -15.23 8.25
C ILE A 78 4.15 -15.01 8.17
N VAL A 79 3.72 -13.76 8.35
CA VAL A 79 2.32 -13.32 8.24
C VAL A 79 2.06 -12.55 6.95
N PHE A 80 3.11 -12.06 6.32
CA PHE A 80 3.05 -11.44 5.01
C PHE A 80 4.33 -11.76 4.23
N LYS A 81 4.18 -12.38 3.07
CA LYS A 81 5.33 -12.82 2.25
C LYS A 81 5.97 -11.68 1.45
N GLY A 82 5.30 -10.55 1.30
CA GLY A 82 5.64 -9.53 0.33
C GLY A 82 5.23 -9.95 -1.10
N HIS A 83 5.19 -8.99 -2.00
CA HIS A 83 4.99 -9.28 -3.42
C HIS A 83 5.63 -8.22 -4.31
N LEU A 84 6.07 -8.62 -5.48
CA LEU A 84 6.76 -7.76 -6.44
C LEU A 84 5.82 -7.09 -7.45
N GLY A 85 4.50 -7.25 -7.29
CA GLY A 85 3.50 -6.68 -8.20
C GLY A 85 3.41 -7.42 -9.54
N GLY A 86 3.45 -8.76 -9.53
CA GLY A 86 3.35 -9.59 -10.73
C GLY A 86 2.17 -9.24 -11.62
N ILE A 87 1.01 -8.97 -11.05
CA ILE A 87 -0.18 -8.51 -11.78
C ILE A 87 0.06 -7.19 -12.53
N TYR A 88 0.80 -6.25 -11.95
CA TYR A 88 1.11 -4.97 -12.61
C TYR A 88 2.10 -5.18 -13.76
N GLN A 89 3.09 -6.06 -13.58
CA GLN A 89 4.04 -6.44 -14.62
C GLN A 89 3.33 -7.13 -15.79
N SER A 90 2.46 -8.10 -15.50
CA SER A 90 1.65 -8.80 -16.51
C SER A 90 0.66 -7.90 -17.25
N SER A 91 0.30 -6.76 -16.64
CA SER A 91 -0.56 -5.73 -17.23
C SER A 91 0.23 -4.61 -17.93
N ASN A 92 1.52 -4.82 -18.21
CA ASN A 92 2.40 -3.87 -18.89
C ASN A 92 2.52 -2.51 -18.19
N ALA A 93 2.55 -2.48 -16.87
CA ALA A 93 2.83 -1.28 -16.11
C ALA A 93 4.25 -0.77 -16.37
N VAL A 94 4.44 0.54 -16.42
CA VAL A 94 5.78 1.12 -16.34
C VAL A 94 6.29 0.99 -14.91
N TYR A 95 7.39 0.29 -14.72
CA TYR A 95 8.05 0.23 -13.42
C TYR A 95 8.89 1.49 -13.19
N ALA A 96 8.53 2.25 -12.17
CA ALA A 96 9.16 3.53 -11.85
C ALA A 96 10.07 3.47 -10.61
N GLY A 97 10.60 2.29 -10.31
CA GLY A 97 11.53 2.09 -9.20
C GLY A 97 10.84 1.96 -7.83
N ARG A 98 11.62 2.16 -6.78
CA ARG A 98 11.14 2.09 -5.39
C ARG A 98 10.76 3.46 -4.85
N ALA A 99 9.73 3.50 -4.03
CA ALA A 99 9.42 4.64 -3.17
C ALA A 99 10.48 4.78 -2.06
N SER A 100 10.49 5.91 -1.37
CA SER A 100 11.45 6.17 -0.29
C SER A 100 11.37 5.13 0.82
N ALA A 101 12.53 4.72 1.29
CA ALA A 101 12.66 3.86 2.46
C ALA A 101 12.15 4.60 3.72
N ARG A 102 11.51 3.85 4.63
CA ARG A 102 10.94 4.41 5.87
C ARG A 102 10.97 3.40 6.99
N THR A 103 10.87 3.87 8.21
CA THR A 103 10.58 3.00 9.35
C THR A 103 9.07 2.87 9.50
N GLN A 104 8.60 1.65 9.55
CA GLN A 104 7.24 1.29 9.93
C GLN A 104 7.23 0.72 11.34
N TRP A 105 6.06 0.63 11.94
CA TRP A 105 5.89 0.08 13.27
C TRP A 105 4.99 -1.14 13.18
N LEU A 106 5.45 -2.26 13.68
CA LEU A 106 4.72 -3.52 13.64
C LEU A 106 4.16 -3.85 15.01
N LEU A 107 2.93 -4.29 15.03
CA LEU A 107 2.29 -4.94 16.16
C LEU A 107 2.86 -6.37 16.36
N PRO A 108 2.65 -7.01 17.50
CA PRO A 108 3.11 -8.38 17.76
C PRO A 108 2.63 -9.40 16.75
N ASP A 109 1.45 -9.21 16.14
CA ASP A 109 0.91 -10.06 15.07
C ASP A 109 1.55 -9.82 13.70
N GLY A 110 2.52 -8.90 13.59
CA GLY A 110 3.20 -8.53 12.35
C GLY A 110 2.44 -7.55 11.46
N SER A 111 1.26 -7.12 11.85
CA SER A 111 0.53 -6.08 11.14
C SER A 111 1.15 -4.70 11.35
N VAL A 112 0.93 -3.79 10.37
CA VAL A 112 1.50 -2.44 10.42
C VAL A 112 0.59 -1.51 11.20
N PHE A 113 1.10 -0.94 12.29
CA PHE A 113 0.48 0.20 12.95
C PHE A 113 0.95 1.49 12.27
N SER A 114 0.10 2.05 11.43
CA SER A 114 0.47 3.13 10.50
C SER A 114 0.70 4.47 11.20
N GLU A 115 1.52 5.35 10.61
CA GLU A 115 1.67 6.74 11.08
C GLU A 115 0.33 7.49 11.08
N ARG A 116 -0.59 7.14 10.18
CA ARG A 116 -1.95 7.71 10.17
C ARG A 116 -2.74 7.28 11.41
N ALA A 117 -2.60 6.03 11.85
CA ALA A 117 -3.21 5.55 13.09
C ALA A 117 -2.64 6.31 14.30
N MET A 118 -1.32 6.49 14.36
CA MET A 118 -0.67 7.28 15.40
C MET A 118 -1.14 8.75 15.40
N SER A 119 -1.27 9.36 14.22
CA SER A 119 -1.79 10.73 14.09
C SER A 119 -3.21 10.86 14.61
N LYS A 120 -4.08 9.88 14.28
CA LYS A 120 -5.46 9.86 14.79
C LYS A 120 -5.52 9.79 16.31
N VAL A 121 -4.66 8.97 16.93
CA VAL A 121 -4.59 8.89 18.40
C VAL A 121 -4.15 10.22 18.99
N ARG A 122 -3.05 10.81 18.48
CA ARG A 122 -2.53 12.09 18.99
C ARG A 122 -3.56 13.23 18.87
N GLY A 123 -4.24 13.32 17.73
CA GLY A 123 -5.19 14.39 17.42
C GLY A 123 -6.65 14.09 17.79
N ARG A 124 -6.94 12.95 18.40
CA ARG A 124 -8.32 12.46 18.65
C ARG A 124 -9.23 12.55 17.41
N GLU A 125 -8.63 12.30 16.23
CA GLU A 125 -9.36 12.32 14.98
C GLU A 125 -10.34 11.12 14.87
N ARG A 126 -11.35 11.24 14.03
CA ARG A 126 -12.36 10.17 13.82
C ARG A 126 -11.71 8.79 13.69
N GLY A 127 -12.15 7.87 14.53
CA GLY A 127 -11.63 6.48 14.58
C GLY A 127 -10.38 6.28 15.45
N TRP A 128 -9.95 7.26 16.23
CA TRP A 128 -8.80 7.12 17.13
C TRP A 128 -8.98 6.00 18.17
N ARG A 129 -10.21 5.80 18.68
CA ARG A 129 -10.50 4.73 19.65
C ARG A 129 -10.14 3.35 19.11
N TYR A 130 -10.52 3.06 17.87
CA TYR A 130 -10.12 1.81 17.21
C TYR A 130 -8.60 1.59 17.23
N SER A 131 -7.82 2.64 17.00
CA SER A 131 -6.34 2.56 17.04
C SER A 131 -5.82 2.36 18.47
N VAL A 132 -6.46 2.93 19.48
CA VAL A 132 -6.16 2.66 20.91
C VAL A 132 -6.49 1.20 21.22
N ASP A 133 -7.69 0.74 20.85
CA ASP A 133 -8.13 -0.64 21.12
C ASP A 133 -7.19 -1.67 20.48
N GLN A 134 -6.66 -1.40 19.28
CA GLN A 134 -5.62 -2.24 18.69
C GLN A 134 -4.37 -2.35 19.56
N LEU A 135 -3.85 -1.24 20.08
CA LEU A 135 -2.67 -1.26 20.96
C LEU A 135 -2.95 -2.00 22.26
N VAL A 136 -4.13 -1.76 22.86
CA VAL A 136 -4.56 -2.41 24.09
C VAL A 136 -4.73 -3.93 23.88
N ALA A 137 -5.30 -4.36 22.76
CA ALA A 137 -5.43 -5.78 22.41
C ALA A 137 -4.06 -6.47 22.29
N HIS A 138 -2.99 -5.72 22.03
CA HIS A 138 -1.62 -6.21 21.97
C HIS A 138 -0.78 -5.91 23.22
N GLY A 139 -1.43 -5.58 24.34
CA GLY A 139 -0.78 -5.46 25.64
C GLY A 139 -0.45 -4.03 26.12
N ALA A 140 -0.88 -2.99 25.40
CA ALA A 140 -0.80 -1.63 25.94
C ALA A 140 -1.77 -1.45 27.12
N PRO A 141 -1.40 -0.74 28.18
CA PRO A 141 -2.34 -0.34 29.22
C PRO A 141 -3.42 0.57 28.65
N GLN A 142 -4.62 0.52 29.21
CA GLN A 142 -5.67 1.48 28.88
C GLN A 142 -5.19 2.92 29.16
N PRO A 143 -5.51 3.90 28.31
CA PRO A 143 -5.20 5.28 28.60
C PRO A 143 -5.98 5.77 29.81
N SER A 144 -5.27 6.16 30.85
CA SER A 144 -5.83 6.72 32.08
C SER A 144 -5.81 8.25 32.11
N VAL A 145 -5.23 8.85 31.06
CA VAL A 145 -4.99 10.30 30.97
C VAL A 145 -5.66 10.90 29.72
N ASP A 146 -5.96 12.18 29.82
CA ASP A 146 -6.51 12.92 28.68
C ASP A 146 -5.47 13.20 27.59
N ASP A 147 -4.16 13.17 27.92
CA ASP A 147 -3.08 13.33 26.94
C ASP A 147 -2.73 12.00 26.25
N LEU A 148 -3.47 11.70 25.18
CA LEU A 148 -3.21 10.51 24.34
C LEU A 148 -1.87 10.58 23.61
N ALA A 149 -1.28 11.75 23.43
CA ALA A 149 0.04 11.87 22.81
C ALA A 149 1.14 11.44 23.77
N ALA A 150 1.03 11.78 25.07
CA ALA A 150 1.92 11.27 26.10
C ALA A 150 1.76 9.76 26.25
N TRP A 151 0.54 9.27 26.40
CA TRP A 151 0.24 7.84 26.48
C TRP A 151 0.84 7.07 25.29
N LEU A 152 0.66 7.54 24.07
CA LEU A 152 1.19 6.87 22.88
C LEU A 152 2.72 6.83 22.87
N ARG A 153 3.42 7.85 23.40
CA ARG A 153 4.89 7.84 23.54
C ARG A 153 5.35 6.75 24.48
N GLU A 154 4.64 6.52 25.57
CA GLU A 154 4.95 5.50 26.57
C GLU A 154 4.68 4.10 26.06
N VAL A 155 3.52 3.86 25.44
CA VAL A 155 3.13 2.51 25.01
C VAL A 155 3.80 2.07 23.71
N LYS A 156 4.22 3.01 22.86
CA LYS A 156 4.85 2.70 21.58
C LYS A 156 6.05 1.74 21.71
N PRO A 157 7.04 1.98 22.58
CA PRO A 157 8.16 1.06 22.74
C PRO A 157 7.80 -0.26 23.41
N LEU A 158 6.67 -0.33 24.12
CA LEU A 158 6.23 -1.54 24.82
C LEU A 158 5.56 -2.54 23.84
N VAL A 159 4.81 -2.03 22.86
CA VAL A 159 3.95 -2.84 22.00
C VAL A 159 4.44 -2.89 20.56
N LEU A 160 5.04 -1.81 20.06
CA LEU A 160 5.42 -1.69 18.67
C LEU A 160 6.92 -1.92 18.48
N ARG A 161 7.28 -2.76 17.49
CA ARG A 161 8.68 -2.89 17.07
C ARG A 161 8.93 -2.10 15.78
N PRO A 162 10.09 -1.41 15.67
CA PRO A 162 10.46 -0.74 14.44
C PRO A 162 10.81 -1.77 13.34
N PHE A 163 10.39 -1.47 12.11
CA PHE A 163 10.66 -2.27 10.94
C PHE A 163 11.18 -1.38 9.82
N ARG A 164 12.44 -1.58 9.40
CA ARG A 164 13.03 -0.81 8.31
C ARG A 164 12.48 -1.30 6.98
N HIS A 165 11.65 -0.49 6.34
CA HIS A 165 11.03 -0.77 5.07
C HIS A 165 11.80 -0.09 3.94
N ALA A 166 12.25 -0.87 2.94
CA ALA A 166 13.08 -0.38 1.84
C ALA A 166 12.33 0.47 0.79
N GLY A 167 11.02 0.62 0.95
CA GLY A 167 10.12 1.29 0.00
C GLY A 167 9.35 0.29 -0.87
N ASN A 168 8.12 0.66 -1.22
CA ASN A 168 7.27 -0.10 -2.14
C ASN A 168 7.78 0.03 -3.58
N HIS A 169 7.61 -0.97 -4.40
CA HIS A 169 7.75 -0.85 -5.85
C HIS A 169 6.60 -0.01 -6.41
N LYS A 170 6.91 0.89 -7.33
CA LYS A 170 5.97 1.82 -7.95
C LYS A 170 5.72 1.45 -9.40
N TYR A 171 4.46 1.37 -9.76
CA TYR A 171 3.97 1.01 -11.09
C TYR A 171 3.04 2.09 -11.62
N LEU A 172 3.23 2.49 -12.89
CA LEU A 172 2.46 3.54 -13.55
C LEU A 172 1.70 2.96 -14.74
N PHE A 173 0.47 3.40 -14.89
CA PHE A 173 -0.36 3.07 -16.04
C PHE A 173 -0.88 4.35 -16.69
N GLY A 174 -0.62 4.55 -17.96
CA GLY A 174 -1.31 5.56 -18.76
C GLY A 174 -2.58 4.96 -19.34
N LEU A 175 -3.72 5.55 -19.08
CA LEU A 175 -5.00 5.08 -19.61
C LEU A 175 -5.30 5.62 -21.00
N THR A 176 -4.74 6.77 -21.36
CA THR A 176 -4.88 7.41 -22.66
C THR A 176 -3.59 7.31 -23.48
N LYS A 177 -3.69 7.39 -24.82
CA LYS A 177 -2.52 7.37 -25.71
C LYS A 177 -1.53 8.50 -25.41
N PRO A 178 -1.97 9.76 -25.18
CA PRO A 178 -1.05 10.85 -24.84
C PRO A 178 -0.27 10.59 -23.54
N VAL A 179 -0.94 10.12 -22.50
CA VAL A 179 -0.30 9.81 -21.21
C VAL A 179 0.67 8.64 -21.37
N LYS A 180 0.27 7.55 -22.05
CA LYS A 180 1.16 6.40 -22.33
C LYS A 180 2.48 6.82 -22.98
N ARG A 181 2.43 7.75 -23.97
CA ARG A 181 3.63 8.21 -24.68
C ARG A 181 4.55 9.08 -23.83
N ARG A 182 4.02 9.74 -22.81
CA ARG A 182 4.76 10.62 -21.89
C ARG A 182 5.22 9.94 -20.59
N LEU A 183 4.80 8.69 -20.35
CA LEU A 183 5.34 7.93 -19.23
C LEU A 183 6.87 7.78 -19.39
N PRO A 184 7.63 7.72 -18.28
CA PRO A 184 9.06 7.46 -18.36
C PRO A 184 9.33 6.07 -18.94
N ALA A 185 10.56 5.84 -19.40
CA ALA A 185 11.00 4.51 -19.76
C ALA A 185 10.89 3.59 -18.53
N SER A 186 10.39 2.37 -18.75
CA SER A 186 10.31 1.39 -17.66
C SER A 186 11.71 0.96 -17.23
N LEU A 187 11.96 0.99 -15.93
CA LEU A 187 13.09 0.28 -15.36
C LEU A 187 12.88 -1.24 -15.50
N PRO A 188 13.94 -2.06 -15.43
CA PRO A 188 13.81 -3.51 -15.35
C PRO A 188 12.91 -3.92 -14.19
N TYR A 189 11.96 -4.81 -14.47
CA TYR A 189 11.05 -5.29 -13.42
C TYR A 189 11.84 -6.01 -12.31
N PRO A 190 11.42 -5.79 -11.04
CA PRO A 190 12.03 -6.51 -9.93
C PRO A 190 11.73 -8.00 -10.07
N LYS A 191 12.73 -8.82 -9.78
CA LYS A 191 12.64 -10.29 -9.75
C LYS A 191 12.79 -10.76 -8.30
N LEU A 192 12.24 -11.93 -8.00
CA LEU A 192 12.59 -12.62 -6.76
C LEU A 192 14.05 -13.02 -6.87
N ASP A 193 14.87 -12.61 -5.90
CA ASP A 193 16.18 -13.22 -5.70
C ASP A 193 15.92 -14.64 -5.21
N LEU A 194 15.83 -15.59 -6.14
CA LEU A 194 15.86 -17.00 -5.78
C LEU A 194 17.26 -17.24 -5.22
N PRO A 195 17.39 -17.81 -4.02
CA PRO A 195 18.70 -18.24 -3.55
C PRO A 195 19.27 -19.17 -4.61
N THR A 196 20.47 -18.85 -5.09
CA THR A 196 21.24 -19.75 -5.96
C THR A 196 21.43 -21.04 -5.17
N LEU A 197 20.83 -22.15 -5.67
CA LEU A 197 21.01 -23.50 -5.14
C LEU A 197 22.47 -23.93 -5.25
#